data_460042e45ddc28d5b2df1bc87d497849
#
_entry.id   460042e45ddc28d5b2df1bc87d497849
#
_cell.length_a   1.000
_cell.length_b   1.000
_cell.length_c   1.000
_cell.angle_alpha   90.00
_cell.angle_beta   90.00
_cell.angle_gamma   90.00
#
_symmetry.space_group_name_H-M   'P 1'
#
loop_
_entity.id
_entity.type
_entity.pdbx_description
1 polymer ?
#
loop_
_entity_poly.entity_id
_entity_poly.type
_entity_poly.pdbx_seq_one_letter_code
_entity_poly.pdbx_strand_id
1 'polypeptide(L)'
;MAGVLTTKASPTSPLPASSGTPATPVAAAVPTVPGGPSVEVGTGPAGSGQVALTFHGGGDPATAQSILDIAADRGARITVLAIGTWLEANPAMAAAIVGGGHDLGNHTWSHPVLSDLGADEVREEITRCRDLLIQLTGSPGPFFRTSSGQHPSELILAEAGAAGYPRTLSYDVDPQDWTDPGAAAVREGAARAAGGSIVSLHFGHPGTVAALPGILDDLQARALQAVSASTLLAG
;
A
#
# COMPACT_ATOMS: atom_id res chain seq x y z
N MET A 1 -60.18 -26.58 49.07
CA MET A 1 -59.58 -27.66 48.27
C MET A 1 -58.83 -27.05 47.11
N ALA A 2 -57.53 -26.98 47.23
CA ALA A 2 -56.64 -26.38 46.23
C ALA A 2 -55.98 -27.51 45.45
N GLY A 3 -56.26 -27.59 44.16
CA GLY A 3 -55.64 -28.55 43.25
C GLY A 3 -54.29 -28.08 42.75
N VAL A 4 -53.26 -28.85 42.99
CA VAL A 4 -51.90 -28.62 42.53
C VAL A 4 -51.77 -29.24 41.12
N LEU A 5 -51.50 -28.39 40.10
CA LEU A 5 -51.16 -28.81 38.77
C LEU A 5 -49.64 -29.01 38.66
N THR A 6 -49.20 -30.24 38.57
CA THR A 6 -47.80 -30.60 38.28
C THR A 6 -47.55 -30.55 36.79
N THR A 7 -46.73 -29.62 36.32
CA THR A 7 -46.21 -29.57 34.96
C THR A 7 -44.99 -30.50 34.82
N LYS A 8 -45.10 -31.45 33.91
CA LYS A 8 -44.09 -32.43 33.55
C LYS A 8 -43.11 -31.80 32.54
N ALA A 9 -41.84 -31.66 32.95
CA ALA A 9 -40.80 -31.18 32.06
C ALA A 9 -40.35 -32.31 31.10
N SER A 10 -40.27 -32.01 29.81
CA SER A 10 -39.73 -32.91 28.78
C SER A 10 -38.20 -32.80 28.74
N PRO A 11 -37.49 -33.89 28.51
CA PRO A 11 -36.05 -33.85 28.41
C PRO A 11 -35.59 -33.27 27.07
N THR A 12 -34.74 -32.25 27.11
CA THR A 12 -34.01 -31.69 25.95
C THR A 12 -32.85 -32.62 25.60
N SER A 13 -32.84 -33.14 24.36
CA SER A 13 -31.70 -33.89 23.80
C SER A 13 -30.54 -32.93 23.50
N PRO A 14 -29.29 -33.31 23.77
CA PRO A 14 -28.10 -32.51 23.38
C PRO A 14 -27.86 -32.61 21.87
N LEU A 15 -27.59 -31.45 21.23
CA LEU A 15 -27.14 -31.35 19.86
C LEU A 15 -25.71 -31.96 19.70
N PRO A 16 -25.40 -32.60 18.57
CA PRO A 16 -24.07 -33.16 18.34
C PRO A 16 -23.06 -32.03 18.15
N ALA A 17 -21.94 -32.11 18.85
CA ALA A 17 -20.79 -31.22 18.67
C ALA A 17 -20.18 -31.43 17.28
N SER A 18 -20.19 -30.39 16.47
CA SER A 18 -19.51 -30.37 15.18
C SER A 18 -18.00 -30.23 15.42
N SER A 19 -17.25 -31.31 15.27
CA SER A 19 -15.81 -31.33 15.25
C SER A 19 -15.31 -30.85 13.88
N GLY A 20 -15.32 -29.52 13.67
CA GLY A 20 -14.63 -28.89 12.55
C GLY A 20 -13.13 -28.90 12.81
N THR A 21 -12.39 -29.74 12.10
CA THR A 21 -10.92 -29.67 12.03
C THR A 21 -10.56 -28.28 11.46
N PRO A 22 -9.67 -27.49 12.11
CA PRO A 22 -9.22 -26.22 11.54
C PRO A 22 -8.49 -26.52 10.23
N ALA A 23 -8.99 -25.92 9.13
CA ALA A 23 -8.32 -25.98 7.84
C ALA A 23 -6.98 -25.28 7.97
N THR A 24 -5.90 -26.00 7.70
CA THR A 24 -4.55 -25.46 7.56
C THR A 24 -4.61 -24.39 6.46
N PRO A 25 -4.12 -23.16 6.69
CA PRO A 25 -4.08 -22.16 5.62
C PRO A 25 -3.18 -22.70 4.51
N VAL A 26 -3.75 -22.92 3.34
CA VAL A 26 -2.99 -23.20 2.12
C VAL A 26 -2.18 -21.94 1.83
N ALA A 27 -0.86 -22.00 1.99
CA ALA A 27 0.04 -20.95 1.58
C ALA A 27 -0.26 -20.64 0.10
N ALA A 28 -0.71 -19.43 -0.18
CA ALA A 28 -0.90 -18.97 -1.55
C ALA A 28 0.45 -19.08 -2.26
N ALA A 29 0.48 -19.79 -3.40
CA ALA A 29 1.69 -19.91 -4.19
C ALA A 29 2.16 -18.50 -4.59
N VAL A 30 3.38 -18.13 -4.19
CA VAL A 30 4.02 -16.89 -4.63
C VAL A 30 4.06 -16.94 -6.17
N PRO A 31 3.50 -15.95 -6.87
CA PRO A 31 3.57 -15.94 -8.34
C PRO A 31 5.05 -15.95 -8.75
N THR A 32 5.51 -17.02 -9.39
CA THR A 32 6.83 -17.06 -10.01
C THR A 32 6.79 -16.17 -11.25
N VAL A 33 7.44 -15.00 -11.15
CA VAL A 33 7.65 -14.13 -12.30
C VAL A 33 8.63 -14.85 -13.25
N PRO A 34 8.36 -14.91 -14.56
CA PRO A 34 9.34 -15.39 -15.53
C PRO A 34 10.61 -14.55 -15.39
N GLY A 35 11.72 -15.18 -15.00
CA GLY A 35 12.92 -14.56 -14.46
C GLY A 35 13.61 -13.54 -15.38
N GLY A 36 13.34 -12.27 -15.15
CA GLY A 36 14.07 -11.14 -15.67
C GLY A 36 14.12 -10.02 -14.62
N PRO A 37 14.98 -8.99 -14.81
CA PRO A 37 15.00 -7.82 -13.95
C PRO A 37 13.61 -7.14 -13.93
N SER A 38 13.29 -6.51 -12.81
CA SER A 38 12.13 -5.61 -12.71
C SER A 38 12.28 -4.45 -13.71
N VAL A 39 11.16 -3.94 -14.21
CA VAL A 39 11.16 -2.76 -15.08
C VAL A 39 10.78 -1.53 -14.24
N GLU A 40 11.61 -0.49 -14.30
CA GLU A 40 11.28 0.79 -13.69
C GLU A 40 10.12 1.47 -14.42
N VAL A 41 9.13 1.96 -13.66
CA VAL A 41 7.98 2.70 -14.16
C VAL A 41 7.83 4.00 -13.37
N GLY A 42 8.12 5.13 -13.99
CA GLY A 42 8.04 6.47 -13.38
C GLY A 42 6.82 7.27 -13.80
N THR A 43 6.13 6.86 -14.87
CA THR A 43 4.91 7.51 -15.38
C THR A 43 3.97 6.47 -15.98
N GLY A 44 2.67 6.77 -16.01
CA GLY A 44 1.67 6.08 -16.80
C GLY A 44 1.52 6.65 -18.22
N PRO A 45 0.46 6.26 -18.96
CA PRO A 45 0.20 6.74 -20.31
C PRO A 45 0.04 8.26 -20.34
N ALA A 46 0.83 8.94 -21.19
CA ALA A 46 0.77 10.38 -21.37
C ALA A 46 -0.61 10.83 -21.87
N GLY A 47 -1.12 11.93 -21.30
CA GLY A 47 -2.43 12.46 -21.68
C GLY A 47 -3.61 11.67 -21.10
N SER A 48 -3.38 10.71 -20.23
CA SER A 48 -4.41 10.07 -19.44
C SER A 48 -5.16 11.10 -18.59
N GLY A 49 -6.48 10.92 -18.38
CA GLY A 49 -7.26 11.70 -17.41
C GLY A 49 -7.01 11.29 -15.95
N GLN A 50 -5.93 10.58 -15.66
CA GLN A 50 -5.64 9.96 -14.37
C GLN A 50 -4.26 10.33 -13.84
N VAL A 51 -4.13 10.39 -12.51
CA VAL A 51 -2.86 10.63 -11.78
C VAL A 51 -2.79 9.63 -10.63
N ALA A 52 -1.64 9.00 -10.42
CA ALA A 52 -1.41 8.16 -9.25
C ALA A 52 -0.79 8.99 -8.12
N LEU A 53 -1.49 9.15 -7.01
CA LEU A 53 -0.90 9.63 -5.76
C LEU A 53 -0.32 8.42 -5.02
N THR A 54 1.00 8.42 -4.81
CA THR A 54 1.71 7.31 -4.17
C THR A 54 2.38 7.78 -2.89
N PHE A 55 2.28 6.97 -1.85
CA PHE A 55 2.75 7.33 -0.52
C PHE A 55 3.78 6.33 -0.02
N HIS A 56 4.87 6.82 0.54
CA HIS A 56 5.79 6.02 1.32
C HIS A 56 5.14 5.74 2.69
N GLY A 57 4.84 4.48 2.96
CA GLY A 57 4.10 4.04 4.15
C GLY A 57 5.03 3.89 5.34
N GLY A 58 5.03 4.90 6.21
CA GLY A 58 5.83 4.98 7.42
C GLY A 58 5.31 6.09 8.35
N GLY A 59 5.97 6.31 9.49
CA GLY A 59 5.63 7.36 10.43
C GLY A 59 4.44 7.04 11.35
N ASP A 60 3.78 8.09 11.84
CA ASP A 60 2.66 7.94 12.78
C ASP A 60 1.42 7.34 12.10
N PRO A 61 0.88 6.20 12.61
CA PRO A 61 -0.29 5.55 12.01
C PRO A 61 -1.57 6.41 12.07
N ALA A 62 -1.71 7.34 13.01
CA ALA A 62 -2.86 8.25 13.03
C ALA A 62 -2.81 9.26 11.88
N THR A 63 -1.61 9.73 11.54
CA THR A 63 -1.37 10.57 10.36
C THR A 63 -1.67 9.80 9.07
N ALA A 64 -1.23 8.53 9.00
CA ALA A 64 -1.55 7.63 7.87
C ALA A 64 -3.06 7.40 7.73
N GLN A 65 -3.77 7.14 8.83
CA GLN A 65 -5.23 6.96 8.82
C GLN A 65 -5.94 8.21 8.30
N SER A 66 -5.50 9.41 8.72
CA SER A 66 -6.08 10.66 8.24
C SER A 66 -5.96 10.82 6.72
N ILE A 67 -4.87 10.37 6.10
CA ILE A 67 -4.70 10.37 4.64
C ILE A 67 -5.69 9.40 3.98
N LEU A 68 -5.86 8.20 4.54
CA LEU A 68 -6.83 7.20 4.03
C LEU A 68 -8.27 7.73 4.13
N ASP A 69 -8.63 8.37 5.24
CA ASP A 69 -9.95 8.96 5.45
C ASP A 69 -10.23 10.08 4.42
N ILE A 70 -9.27 10.99 4.20
CA ILE A 70 -9.38 12.04 3.17
C ILE A 70 -9.53 11.42 1.77
N ALA A 71 -8.77 10.40 1.44
CA ALA A 71 -8.87 9.72 0.16
C ALA A 71 -10.26 9.08 -0.02
N ALA A 72 -10.79 8.44 1.02
CA ALA A 72 -12.11 7.83 1.02
C ALA A 72 -13.22 8.89 0.84
N ASP A 73 -13.17 10.00 1.58
CA ASP A 73 -14.14 11.11 1.51
C ASP A 73 -14.20 11.75 0.12
N ARG A 74 -13.10 11.73 -0.60
CA ARG A 74 -12.98 12.30 -1.97
C ARG A 74 -13.13 11.24 -3.07
N GLY A 75 -13.42 9.99 -2.74
CA GLY A 75 -13.52 8.88 -3.69
C GLY A 75 -12.21 8.56 -4.44
N ALA A 76 -11.07 9.03 -3.92
CA ALA A 76 -9.76 8.79 -4.49
C ALA A 76 -9.25 7.39 -4.13
N ARG A 77 -8.42 6.81 -5.01
CA ARG A 77 -7.65 5.61 -4.70
C ARG A 77 -6.17 5.95 -4.78
N ILE A 78 -5.42 5.52 -3.80
CA ILE A 78 -3.99 5.81 -3.67
C ILE A 78 -3.18 4.51 -3.71
N THR A 79 -1.87 4.65 -3.86
CA THR A 79 -0.93 3.53 -3.74
C THR A 79 -0.01 3.79 -2.56
N VAL A 80 0.13 2.81 -1.69
CA VAL A 80 1.03 2.87 -0.52
C VAL A 80 2.14 1.86 -0.72
N LEU A 81 3.38 2.32 -0.74
CA LEU A 81 4.59 1.48 -0.70
C LEU A 81 5.06 1.49 0.75
N ALA A 82 4.81 0.39 1.48
CA ALA A 82 4.99 0.39 2.93
C ALA A 82 6.30 -0.25 3.37
N ILE A 83 6.90 0.34 4.40
CA ILE A 83 8.11 -0.18 5.07
C ILE A 83 7.70 -1.40 5.91
N GLY A 84 8.44 -2.50 5.81
CA GLY A 84 8.14 -3.75 6.50
C GLY A 84 8.09 -3.59 8.02
N THR A 85 9.09 -2.95 8.63
CA THR A 85 9.12 -2.70 10.08
C THR A 85 7.95 -1.86 10.57
N TRP A 86 7.49 -0.92 9.76
CA TRP A 86 6.30 -0.13 10.07
C TRP A 86 5.02 -0.96 10.05
N LEU A 87 4.85 -1.83 9.04
CA LEU A 87 3.71 -2.76 8.98
C LEU A 87 3.75 -3.81 10.10
N GLU A 88 4.94 -4.31 10.46
CA GLU A 88 5.10 -5.24 11.59
C GLU A 88 4.62 -4.62 12.90
N ALA A 89 4.96 -3.34 13.13
CA ALA A 89 4.51 -2.59 14.30
C ALA A 89 3.01 -2.17 14.22
N ASN A 90 2.45 -2.04 13.01
CA ASN A 90 1.11 -1.53 12.77
C ASN A 90 0.32 -2.42 11.79
N PRO A 91 0.10 -3.72 12.09
CA PRO A 91 -0.47 -4.67 11.12
C PRO A 91 -1.90 -4.32 10.69
N ALA A 92 -2.66 -3.60 11.50
CA ALA A 92 -4.01 -3.13 11.16
C ALA A 92 -4.01 -2.16 9.97
N MET A 93 -2.90 -1.44 9.72
CA MET A 93 -2.79 -0.54 8.58
C MET A 93 -2.81 -1.27 7.24
N ALA A 94 -2.27 -2.49 7.17
CA ALA A 94 -2.37 -3.31 5.96
C ALA A 94 -3.84 -3.58 5.58
N ALA A 95 -4.66 -3.98 6.56
CA ALA A 95 -6.09 -4.21 6.36
C ALA A 95 -6.84 -2.91 6.02
N ALA A 96 -6.50 -1.77 6.64
CA ALA A 96 -7.12 -0.48 6.35
C ALA A 96 -6.83 -0.02 4.91
N ILE A 97 -5.57 -0.13 4.46
CA ILE A 97 -5.17 0.25 3.10
C ILE A 97 -5.88 -0.62 2.06
N VAL A 98 -5.79 -1.95 2.18
CA VAL A 98 -6.39 -2.87 1.21
C VAL A 98 -7.92 -2.82 1.27
N GLY A 99 -8.52 -2.77 2.47
CA GLY A 99 -9.96 -2.65 2.67
C GLY A 99 -10.54 -1.35 2.12
N GLY A 100 -9.76 -0.26 2.09
CA GLY A 100 -10.09 0.99 1.43
C GLY A 100 -10.04 0.94 -0.11
N GLY A 101 -9.60 -0.17 -0.71
CA GLY A 101 -9.44 -0.33 -2.16
C GLY A 101 -8.20 0.39 -2.71
N HIS A 102 -7.20 0.60 -1.87
CA HIS A 102 -5.90 1.15 -2.25
C HIS A 102 -4.91 0.05 -2.61
N ASP A 103 -3.90 0.37 -3.42
CA ASP A 103 -2.77 -0.53 -3.60
C ASP A 103 -1.89 -0.50 -2.34
N LEU A 104 -1.41 -1.69 -1.93
CA LEU A 104 -0.38 -1.83 -0.92
C LEU A 104 0.79 -2.60 -1.52
N GLY A 105 1.98 -2.00 -1.54
CA GLY A 105 3.20 -2.55 -2.10
C GLY A 105 4.39 -2.44 -1.15
N ASN A 106 5.55 -2.85 -1.64
CA ASN A 106 6.79 -3.05 -0.90
C ASN A 106 7.71 -1.83 -0.98
N HIS A 107 8.17 -1.34 0.18
CA HIS A 107 9.16 -0.25 0.28
C HIS A 107 10.37 -0.66 1.15
N THR A 108 10.87 -1.88 0.95
CA THR A 108 11.93 -2.51 1.74
C THR A 108 11.51 -2.87 3.17
N TRP A 109 12.36 -3.63 3.87
CA TRP A 109 12.07 -4.02 5.24
C TRP A 109 12.29 -2.88 6.23
N SER A 110 13.49 -2.28 6.22
CA SER A 110 13.95 -1.30 7.22
C SER A 110 14.24 0.09 6.66
N HIS A 111 13.99 0.31 5.37
CA HIS A 111 14.23 1.58 4.67
C HIS A 111 15.70 2.01 4.65
N PRO A 112 16.66 1.15 4.30
CA PRO A 112 18.05 1.53 4.17
C PRO A 112 18.31 2.35 2.89
N VAL A 113 19.51 2.90 2.76
CA VAL A 113 20.03 3.39 1.47
C VAL A 113 20.44 2.17 0.64
N LEU A 114 19.52 1.66 -0.19
CA LEU A 114 19.74 0.41 -0.94
C LEU A 114 20.94 0.44 -1.86
N SER A 115 21.33 1.62 -2.36
CA SER A 115 22.54 1.76 -3.20
C SER A 115 23.85 1.44 -2.49
N ASP A 116 23.86 1.45 -1.16
CA ASP A 116 25.02 1.19 -0.34
C ASP A 116 25.17 -0.30 0.03
N LEU A 117 24.17 -1.13 -0.32
CA LEU A 117 24.06 -2.54 0.05
C LEU A 117 24.53 -3.47 -1.08
N GLY A 118 24.99 -4.66 -0.69
CA GLY A 118 25.28 -5.76 -1.61
C GLY A 118 24.00 -6.51 -2.03
N ALA A 119 24.14 -7.37 -3.03
CA ALA A 119 23.00 -8.10 -3.63
C ALA A 119 22.20 -8.90 -2.61
N ASP A 120 22.86 -9.60 -1.70
CA ASP A 120 22.18 -10.45 -0.70
C ASP A 120 21.39 -9.60 0.30
N GLU A 121 21.92 -8.46 0.73
CA GLU A 121 21.26 -7.52 1.63
C GLU A 121 20.06 -6.86 0.95
N VAL A 122 20.20 -6.42 -0.31
CA VAL A 122 19.09 -5.87 -1.11
C VAL A 122 17.98 -6.92 -1.24
N ARG A 123 18.33 -8.17 -1.54
CA ARG A 123 17.37 -9.28 -1.65
C ARG A 123 16.65 -9.50 -0.32
N GLU A 124 17.36 -9.51 0.81
CA GLU A 124 16.77 -9.68 2.14
C GLU A 124 15.77 -8.56 2.46
N GLU A 125 16.14 -7.30 2.23
CA GLU A 125 15.27 -6.14 2.43
C GLU A 125 13.96 -6.25 1.63
N ILE A 126 14.04 -6.68 0.37
CA ILE A 126 12.86 -6.82 -0.49
C ILE A 126 12.03 -8.05 -0.08
N THR A 127 12.66 -9.21 0.09
CA THR A 127 11.93 -10.46 0.34
C THR A 127 11.29 -10.50 1.71
N ARG A 128 11.94 -9.98 2.74
CA ARG A 128 11.37 -9.92 4.09
C ARG A 128 10.11 -9.06 4.16
N CYS A 129 10.11 -7.90 3.50
CA CYS A 129 8.92 -7.05 3.41
C CYS A 129 7.82 -7.73 2.58
N ARG A 130 8.17 -8.35 1.44
CA ARG A 130 7.23 -9.12 0.61
C ARG A 130 6.52 -10.21 1.42
N ASP A 131 7.28 -10.98 2.19
CA ASP A 131 6.74 -12.12 2.94
C ASP A 131 5.78 -11.66 4.04
N LEU A 132 6.07 -10.51 4.69
CA LEU A 132 5.15 -9.88 5.62
C LEU A 132 3.86 -9.39 4.91
N LEU A 133 3.98 -8.76 3.74
CA LEU A 133 2.81 -8.34 2.95
C LEU A 133 1.92 -9.55 2.62
N ILE A 134 2.50 -10.67 2.17
CA ILE A 134 1.76 -11.92 1.91
C ILE A 134 1.09 -12.43 3.19
N GLN A 135 1.79 -12.42 4.32
CA GLN A 135 1.23 -12.84 5.61
C GLN A 135 0.02 -12.00 6.02
N LEU A 136 0.08 -10.67 5.83
CA LEU A 136 -0.96 -9.74 6.29
C LEU A 136 -2.15 -9.64 5.33
N THR A 137 -1.92 -9.82 4.02
CA THR A 137 -2.94 -9.51 2.99
C THR A 137 -3.22 -10.65 2.01
N GLY A 138 -2.42 -11.71 2.02
CA GLY A 138 -2.46 -12.78 1.02
C GLY A 138 -1.78 -12.42 -0.31
N SER A 139 -1.15 -11.23 -0.42
CA SER A 139 -0.53 -10.73 -1.66
C SER A 139 0.80 -10.03 -1.38
N PRO A 140 1.81 -10.15 -2.26
CA PRO A 140 3.05 -9.38 -2.15
C PRO A 140 2.86 -7.88 -2.50
N GLY A 141 1.68 -7.51 -2.97
CA GLY A 141 1.42 -6.22 -3.58
C GLY A 141 1.88 -6.12 -5.03
N PRO A 142 1.36 -5.14 -5.79
CA PRO A 142 1.62 -5.03 -7.22
C PRO A 142 2.99 -4.45 -7.56
N PHE A 143 3.61 -3.73 -6.63
CA PHE A 143 4.83 -2.95 -6.89
C PHE A 143 5.82 -3.05 -5.75
N PHE A 144 7.09 -2.93 -6.11
CA PHE A 144 8.20 -2.55 -5.24
C PHE A 144 8.60 -1.10 -5.55
N ARG A 145 9.11 -0.37 -4.55
CA ARG A 145 9.81 0.93 -4.71
C ARG A 145 11.08 0.91 -3.89
N THR A 146 12.17 1.40 -4.50
CA THR A 146 13.46 1.53 -3.80
C THR A 146 13.36 2.55 -2.66
N SER A 147 14.01 2.27 -1.53
CA SER A 147 14.16 3.22 -0.42
C SER A 147 15.32 4.18 -0.67
N SER A 148 15.22 5.38 -0.12
CA SER A 148 16.28 6.42 -0.14
C SER A 148 16.81 6.79 -1.53
N GLY A 149 15.93 6.70 -2.56
CA GLY A 149 16.28 7.08 -3.93
C GLY A 149 15.06 7.07 -4.85
N GLN A 150 15.11 7.87 -5.92
CA GLN A 150 14.06 7.90 -6.94
C GLN A 150 14.20 6.75 -7.93
N HIS A 151 15.43 6.53 -8.42
CA HIS A 151 15.72 5.56 -9.46
C HIS A 151 16.49 4.36 -8.89
N PRO A 152 16.02 3.12 -9.16
CA PRO A 152 16.72 1.91 -8.77
C PRO A 152 17.98 1.69 -9.64
N SER A 153 19.03 1.11 -9.07
CA SER A 153 20.16 0.60 -9.85
C SER A 153 19.81 -0.71 -10.56
N GLU A 154 20.63 -1.14 -11.53
CA GLU A 154 20.50 -2.44 -12.19
C GLU A 154 20.46 -3.60 -11.19
N LEU A 155 21.28 -3.53 -10.12
CA LEU A 155 21.28 -4.50 -9.04
C LEU A 155 19.92 -4.56 -8.34
N ILE A 156 19.34 -3.41 -7.97
CA ILE A 156 18.05 -3.33 -7.31
C ILE A 156 16.95 -3.88 -8.22
N LEU A 157 16.98 -3.55 -9.52
CA LEU A 157 16.03 -4.08 -10.50
C LEU A 157 16.14 -5.61 -10.64
N ALA A 158 17.37 -6.15 -10.66
CA ALA A 158 17.59 -7.59 -10.72
C ALA A 158 17.02 -8.29 -9.49
N GLU A 159 17.30 -7.79 -8.28
CA GLU A 159 16.82 -8.38 -7.02
C GLU A 159 15.29 -8.22 -6.85
N ALA A 160 14.73 -7.10 -7.25
CA ALA A 160 13.28 -6.90 -7.25
C ALA A 160 12.56 -7.88 -8.21
N GLY A 161 13.11 -8.08 -9.40
CA GLY A 161 12.61 -9.09 -10.35
C GLY A 161 12.69 -10.51 -9.80
N ALA A 162 13.84 -10.88 -9.22
CA ALA A 162 14.03 -12.17 -8.57
C ALA A 162 13.10 -12.38 -7.36
N ALA A 163 12.75 -11.29 -6.64
CA ALA A 163 11.78 -11.32 -5.55
C ALA A 163 10.31 -11.41 -6.02
N GLY A 164 10.05 -11.36 -7.32
CA GLY A 164 8.70 -11.49 -7.89
C GLY A 164 8.00 -10.18 -8.22
N TYR A 165 8.71 -9.05 -8.24
CA TYR A 165 8.16 -7.75 -8.65
C TYR A 165 8.53 -7.44 -10.10
N PRO A 166 7.59 -7.56 -11.06
CA PRO A 166 7.86 -7.27 -12.47
C PRO A 166 8.04 -5.77 -12.74
N ARG A 167 7.54 -4.93 -11.83
CA ARG A 167 7.60 -3.46 -11.93
C ARG A 167 8.11 -2.85 -10.63
N THR A 168 9.13 -1.99 -10.77
CA THR A 168 9.61 -1.12 -9.70
C THR A 168 9.04 0.27 -9.94
N LEU A 169 8.20 0.75 -9.01
CA LEU A 169 7.47 2.00 -9.16
C LEU A 169 8.36 3.18 -8.72
N SER A 170 8.70 4.05 -9.67
CA SER A 170 9.32 5.35 -9.45
C SER A 170 8.26 6.46 -9.50
N TYR A 171 8.63 7.69 -9.78
CA TYR A 171 7.72 8.84 -9.89
C TYR A 171 8.33 9.92 -10.78
N ASP A 172 7.49 10.80 -11.32
CA ASP A 172 7.91 11.99 -12.11
C ASP A 172 7.64 13.30 -11.37
N VAL A 173 6.84 13.26 -10.29
CA VAL A 173 6.55 14.44 -9.47
C VAL A 173 6.88 14.17 -8.01
N ASP A 174 7.79 14.97 -7.45
CA ASP A 174 8.15 14.98 -6.03
C ASP A 174 7.87 16.37 -5.43
N PRO A 175 6.84 16.52 -4.59
CA PRO A 175 6.56 17.73 -3.82
C PRO A 175 7.55 17.98 -2.68
N GLN A 176 8.44 17.02 -2.38
CA GLN A 176 9.40 17.06 -1.27
C GLN A 176 8.74 17.29 0.10
N ASP A 177 7.56 16.69 0.32
CA ASP A 177 6.77 16.82 1.54
C ASP A 177 7.53 16.29 2.78
N TRP A 178 8.45 15.35 2.58
CA TRP A 178 9.35 14.80 3.60
C TRP A 178 10.30 15.84 4.22
N THR A 179 10.48 17.02 3.60
CA THR A 179 11.26 18.13 4.16
C THR A 179 10.43 19.03 5.08
N ASP A 180 9.14 18.73 5.27
CA ASP A 180 8.17 19.53 6.03
C ASP A 180 8.06 21.01 5.59
N PRO A 181 7.94 21.30 4.26
CA PRO A 181 7.94 22.67 3.75
C PRO A 181 6.62 23.40 4.01
N GLY A 182 5.64 22.72 4.63
CA GLY A 182 4.29 23.20 4.86
C GLY A 182 3.31 22.88 3.74
N ALA A 183 2.01 22.85 4.08
CA ALA A 183 0.94 22.38 3.20
C ALA A 183 0.85 23.12 1.86
N ALA A 184 1.09 24.44 1.85
CA ALA A 184 1.04 25.25 0.64
C ALA A 184 2.12 24.83 -0.38
N ALA A 185 3.36 24.63 0.09
CA ALA A 185 4.46 24.21 -0.76
C ALA A 185 4.26 22.77 -1.29
N VAL A 186 3.76 21.85 -0.46
CA VAL A 186 3.41 20.48 -0.88
C VAL A 186 2.35 20.51 -1.98
N ARG A 187 1.28 21.31 -1.82
CA ARG A 187 0.22 21.46 -2.83
C ARG A 187 0.77 22.06 -4.13
N GLU A 188 1.61 23.11 -4.07
CA GLU A 188 2.26 23.71 -5.24
C GLU A 188 3.17 22.69 -5.95
N GLY A 189 3.96 21.91 -5.19
CA GLY A 189 4.78 20.85 -5.74
C GLY A 189 3.96 19.79 -6.48
N ALA A 190 2.84 19.37 -5.90
CA ALA A 190 1.93 18.39 -6.51
C ALA A 190 1.18 18.94 -7.73
N ALA A 191 0.98 20.25 -7.83
CA ALA A 191 0.31 20.89 -8.98
C ALA A 191 1.05 20.72 -10.32
N ARG A 192 2.33 20.30 -10.28
CA ARG A 192 3.11 19.93 -11.48
C ARG A 192 2.64 18.64 -12.15
N ALA A 193 1.86 17.81 -11.45
CA ALA A 193 1.33 16.56 -11.99
C ALA A 193 0.46 16.83 -13.23
N ALA A 194 0.62 16.02 -14.25
CA ALA A 194 -0.18 15.99 -15.48
C ALA A 194 -0.88 14.63 -15.62
N GLY A 195 -1.73 14.46 -16.62
CA GLY A 195 -2.32 13.15 -16.91
C GLY A 195 -1.25 12.11 -17.20
N GLY A 196 -1.24 11.03 -16.44
CA GLY A 196 -0.21 9.99 -16.45
C GLY A 196 0.84 10.13 -15.36
N SER A 197 0.90 11.24 -14.61
CA SER A 197 1.91 11.42 -13.55
C SER A 197 1.74 10.45 -12.39
N ILE A 198 2.88 10.09 -11.79
CA ILE A 198 3.00 9.38 -10.52
C ILE A 198 3.63 10.35 -9.52
N VAL A 199 2.88 10.74 -8.50
CA VAL A 199 3.31 11.70 -7.47
C VAL A 199 3.81 10.96 -6.26
N SER A 200 4.98 11.34 -5.72
CA SER A 200 5.59 10.78 -4.51
C SER A 200 5.26 11.64 -3.29
N LEU A 201 4.64 11.04 -2.28
CA LEU A 201 4.25 11.64 -1.00
C LEU A 201 4.58 10.70 0.17
N HIS A 202 4.43 11.16 1.41
CA HIS A 202 4.77 10.39 2.61
C HIS A 202 3.64 10.42 3.65
N PHE A 203 3.43 9.30 4.35
CA PHE A 203 2.41 9.19 5.40
C PHE A 203 2.76 9.95 6.68
N GLY A 204 4.02 10.02 7.04
CA GLY A 204 4.46 10.53 8.35
C GLY A 204 4.39 12.05 8.53
N HIS A 205 3.94 12.84 7.53
CA HIS A 205 4.07 14.29 7.51
C HIS A 205 2.71 15.00 7.65
N PRO A 206 2.45 15.77 8.75
CA PRO A 206 1.20 16.52 8.93
C PRO A 206 0.94 17.54 7.83
N GLY A 207 2.00 18.10 7.22
CA GLY A 207 1.90 18.99 6.07
C GLY A 207 1.24 18.34 4.86
N THR A 208 1.52 17.06 4.63
CA THR A 208 0.91 16.26 3.57
C THR A 208 -0.58 16.04 3.81
N VAL A 209 -0.98 15.71 5.06
CA VAL A 209 -2.39 15.61 5.47
C VAL A 209 -3.14 16.91 5.16
N ALA A 210 -2.56 18.04 5.58
CA ALA A 210 -3.17 19.36 5.38
C ALA A 210 -3.23 19.78 3.91
N ALA A 211 -2.29 19.32 3.06
CA ALA A 211 -2.25 19.63 1.63
C ALA A 211 -3.20 18.77 0.80
N LEU A 212 -3.43 17.50 1.20
CA LEU A 212 -4.10 16.50 0.38
C LEU A 212 -5.51 16.90 -0.10
N PRO A 213 -6.41 17.50 0.72
CA PRO A 213 -7.69 17.96 0.22
C PRO A 213 -7.55 18.93 -0.94
N GLY A 214 -6.64 19.92 -0.82
CA GLY A 214 -6.38 20.88 -1.88
C GLY A 214 -5.74 20.28 -3.13
N ILE A 215 -4.86 19.28 -2.98
CA ILE A 215 -4.29 18.53 -4.11
C ILE A 215 -5.41 17.83 -4.89
N LEU A 216 -6.32 17.14 -4.20
CA LEU A 216 -7.44 16.44 -4.82
C LEU A 216 -8.42 17.40 -5.51
N ASP A 217 -8.69 18.56 -4.90
CA ASP A 217 -9.51 19.61 -5.51
C ASP A 217 -8.88 20.18 -6.79
N ASP A 218 -7.55 20.42 -6.79
CA ASP A 218 -6.81 20.91 -7.95
C ASP A 218 -6.79 19.90 -9.10
N LEU A 219 -6.62 18.61 -8.80
CA LEU A 219 -6.71 17.55 -9.81
C LEU A 219 -8.11 17.50 -10.41
N GLN A 220 -9.16 17.53 -9.59
CA GLN A 220 -10.54 17.52 -10.04
C GLN A 220 -10.87 18.74 -10.92
N ALA A 221 -10.42 19.95 -10.53
CA ALA A 221 -10.62 21.17 -11.31
C ALA A 221 -9.98 21.10 -12.71
N ARG A 222 -8.95 20.26 -12.86
CA ARG A 222 -8.23 19.98 -14.12
C ARG A 222 -8.76 18.74 -14.86
N ALA A 223 -9.89 18.18 -14.42
CA ALA A 223 -10.47 16.93 -14.94
C ALA A 223 -9.48 15.73 -14.86
N LEU A 224 -8.61 15.72 -13.84
CA LEU A 224 -7.69 14.61 -13.51
C LEU A 224 -8.25 13.82 -12.32
N GLN A 225 -8.33 12.51 -12.47
CA GLN A 225 -8.80 11.60 -11.42
C GLN A 225 -7.61 11.01 -10.66
N ALA A 226 -7.66 11.09 -9.33
CA ALA A 226 -6.71 10.39 -8.47
C ALA A 226 -7.07 8.90 -8.41
N VAL A 227 -6.20 8.04 -8.94
CA VAL A 227 -6.39 6.58 -9.01
C VAL A 227 -5.17 5.86 -8.40
N SER A 228 -5.30 4.56 -8.12
CA SER A 228 -4.14 3.75 -7.76
C SER A 228 -3.19 3.57 -8.94
N ALA A 229 -1.91 3.31 -8.67
CA ALA A 229 -0.92 3.05 -9.72
C ALA A 229 -1.29 1.81 -10.55
N SER A 230 -1.90 0.79 -9.93
CA SER A 230 -2.41 -0.38 -10.67
C SER A 230 -3.45 0.03 -11.70
N THR A 231 -4.37 0.93 -11.35
CA THR A 231 -5.38 1.45 -12.28
C THR A 231 -4.75 2.29 -13.38
N LEU A 232 -3.84 3.22 -13.02
CA LEU A 232 -3.16 4.08 -13.99
C LEU A 232 -2.37 3.28 -15.03
N LEU A 233 -1.75 2.17 -14.62
CA LEU A 233 -0.86 1.35 -15.46
C LEU A 233 -1.55 0.15 -16.14
N ALA A 234 -2.86 0.00 -15.96
CA ALA A 234 -3.67 -1.02 -16.64
C ALA A 234 -4.27 -0.54 -17.95
N GLY A 235 -4.24 0.77 -18.21
CA GLY A 235 -4.83 1.44 -19.37
C GLY A 235 -4.01 1.40 -20.66
#